data_53bd026f60d2d0b5b999022de1572642
#
_entry.id   53bd026f60d2d0b5b999022de1572642
#
_cell.length_a   1.000
_cell.length_b   1.000
_cell.length_c   1.000
_cell.angle_alpha   90.00
_cell.angle_beta   90.00
_cell.angle_gamma   90.00
#
_symmetry.space_group_name_H-M   'P 1'
#
loop_
_entity.id
_entity.type
_entity.pdbx_description
1 polymer ?
#
loop_
_entity_poly.entity_id
_entity_poly.type
_entity_poly.pdbx_seq_one_letter_code
_entity_poly.pdbx_strand_id
1 'polypeptide(L)'
;MSNNNSAIVSKVWAFCNTLRDDGVGYGDYLEQLTYLLFLKMAHEYSLPPHNRNLNIPKEYTWESLLQYSGEALEVHYSLMLRELGKSKGILGQIFAKSQNKIQDPAKLYKLIKMIDAEQWVMMGVKDKGDIYEGLLEKNAEDTKSGAGQYFTPRPLIKAMVACINPEPSKTIGDPACGTGGFFLAAYD
;
A
#
# COMPACT_ATOMS: atom_id res chain seq x y z
N MET A 1 13.91 8.73 8.80
CA MET A 1 13.14 7.49 9.09
C MET A 1 13.49 7.00 10.49
N SER A 2 12.51 6.50 11.27
CA SER A 2 12.84 5.78 12.51
C SER A 2 13.55 4.47 12.15
N ASN A 3 14.38 3.92 13.06
CA ASN A 3 15.06 2.64 12.81
C ASN A 3 14.08 1.50 12.47
N ASN A 4 12.87 1.54 13.04
CA ASN A 4 11.83 0.54 12.79
C ASN A 4 11.28 0.65 11.34
N ASN A 5 11.03 1.85 10.86
CA ASN A 5 10.51 2.07 9.50
C ASN A 5 11.51 1.60 8.44
N SER A 6 12.80 1.87 8.64
CA SER A 6 13.86 1.37 7.74
C SER A 6 13.93 -0.16 7.71
N ALA A 7 13.73 -0.83 8.84
CA ALA A 7 13.69 -2.30 8.90
C ALA A 7 12.48 -2.87 8.14
N ILE A 8 11.29 -2.25 8.29
CA ILE A 8 10.08 -2.65 7.56
C ILE A 8 10.27 -2.45 6.06
N VAL A 9 10.78 -1.29 5.63
CA VAL A 9 11.08 -1.01 4.21
C VAL A 9 12.03 -2.06 3.64
N SER A 10 13.10 -2.38 4.35
CA SER A 10 14.10 -3.38 3.90
C SER A 10 13.50 -4.77 3.78
N LYS A 11 12.65 -5.18 4.73
CA LYS A 11 11.95 -6.46 4.74
C LYS A 11 10.96 -6.58 3.56
N VAL A 12 10.14 -5.55 3.36
CA VAL A 12 9.16 -5.49 2.26
C VAL A 12 9.87 -5.45 0.91
N TRP A 13 10.98 -4.70 0.80
CA TRP A 13 11.78 -4.63 -0.41
C TRP A 13 12.48 -5.95 -0.77
N ALA A 14 13.05 -6.64 0.21
CA ALA A 14 13.65 -7.95 -0.01
C ALA A 14 12.63 -8.96 -0.56
N PHE A 15 11.38 -8.87 -0.12
CA PHE A 15 10.30 -9.70 -0.65
C PHE A 15 9.89 -9.31 -2.07
N CYS A 16 9.91 -8.01 -2.40
CA CYS A 16 9.71 -7.52 -3.76
C CYS A 16 10.68 -8.17 -4.75
N ASN A 17 11.97 -8.24 -4.39
CA ASN A 17 12.98 -8.89 -5.22
C ASN A 17 12.67 -10.39 -5.45
N THR A 18 12.18 -11.07 -4.41
CA THR A 18 11.76 -12.48 -4.53
C THR A 18 10.62 -12.67 -5.53
N LEU A 19 9.66 -11.73 -5.59
CA LEU A 19 8.56 -11.79 -6.54
C LEU A 19 8.96 -11.38 -7.95
N ARG A 20 9.91 -10.45 -8.08
CA ARG A 20 10.47 -10.04 -9.37
C ARG A 20 11.13 -11.22 -10.09
N ASP A 21 11.79 -12.10 -9.37
CA ASP A 21 12.40 -13.31 -9.93
C ASP A 21 11.35 -14.27 -10.52
N ASP A 22 10.07 -14.14 -10.12
CA ASP A 22 8.93 -14.87 -10.71
C ASP A 22 8.23 -14.09 -11.82
N GLY A 23 8.79 -12.98 -12.26
CA GLY A 23 8.21 -12.14 -13.32
C GLY A 23 7.13 -11.16 -12.86
N VAL A 24 6.91 -10.99 -11.55
CA VAL A 24 6.01 -9.95 -11.02
C VAL A 24 6.71 -8.60 -11.10
N GLY A 25 6.18 -7.72 -11.95
CA GLY A 25 6.71 -6.37 -12.09
C GLY A 25 6.58 -5.57 -10.79
N TYR A 26 7.45 -4.57 -10.63
CA TYR A 26 7.43 -3.73 -9.41
C TYR A 26 6.08 -3.01 -9.23
N GLY A 27 5.49 -2.50 -10.31
CA GLY A 27 4.17 -1.86 -10.27
C GLY A 27 3.08 -2.80 -9.80
N ASP A 28 3.08 -4.03 -10.32
CA ASP A 28 2.15 -5.08 -9.89
C ASP A 28 2.37 -5.44 -8.42
N TYR A 29 3.62 -5.52 -7.97
CA TYR A 29 3.93 -5.78 -6.56
C TYR A 29 3.39 -4.67 -5.63
N LEU A 30 3.63 -3.41 -5.96
CA LEU A 30 3.11 -2.28 -5.18
C LEU A 30 1.58 -2.27 -5.14
N GLU A 31 0.95 -2.60 -6.25
CA GLU A 31 -0.50 -2.71 -6.32
C GLU A 31 -1.01 -3.79 -5.35
N GLN A 32 -0.43 -4.99 -5.39
CA GLN A 32 -0.79 -6.08 -4.48
C GLN A 32 -0.55 -5.72 -3.02
N LEU A 33 0.60 -5.10 -2.73
CA LEU A 33 0.93 -4.62 -1.39
C LEU A 33 -0.12 -3.61 -0.89
N THR A 34 -0.55 -2.68 -1.76
CA THR A 34 -1.55 -1.67 -1.43
C THR A 34 -2.90 -2.31 -1.08
N TYR A 35 -3.36 -3.30 -1.85
CA TYR A 35 -4.61 -4.02 -1.55
C TYR A 35 -4.55 -4.75 -0.20
N LEU A 36 -3.46 -5.46 0.04
CA LEU A 36 -3.29 -6.20 1.29
C LEU A 36 -3.16 -5.27 2.50
N LEU A 37 -2.41 -4.17 2.38
CA LEU A 37 -2.30 -3.16 3.43
C LEU A 37 -3.64 -2.51 3.73
N PHE A 38 -4.42 -2.17 2.70
CA PHE A 38 -5.75 -1.62 2.89
C PHE A 38 -6.65 -2.58 3.68
N LEU A 39 -6.69 -3.86 3.31
CA LEU A 39 -7.50 -4.87 4.00
C LEU A 39 -7.06 -5.07 5.45
N LYS A 40 -5.75 -5.11 5.71
CA LYS A 40 -5.18 -5.21 7.06
C LYS A 40 -5.54 -3.99 7.91
N MET A 41 -5.36 -2.78 7.37
CA MET A 41 -5.70 -1.54 8.08
C MET A 41 -7.21 -1.43 8.32
N ALA A 42 -8.04 -1.85 7.37
CA ALA A 42 -9.48 -1.89 7.53
C ALA A 42 -9.90 -2.81 8.68
N HIS A 43 -9.25 -3.97 8.79
CA HIS A 43 -9.43 -4.88 9.93
C HIS A 43 -9.02 -4.20 11.25
N GLU A 44 -7.82 -3.64 11.34
CA GLU A 44 -7.34 -2.97 12.55
C GLU A 44 -8.25 -1.80 12.96
N TYR A 45 -8.75 -1.01 12.01
CA TYR A 45 -9.74 0.06 12.29
C TYR A 45 -11.08 -0.47 12.77
N SER A 46 -11.46 -1.70 12.44
CA SER A 46 -12.71 -2.31 12.92
C SER A 46 -12.65 -2.72 14.38
N LEU A 47 -11.44 -2.88 14.93
CA LEU A 47 -11.19 -3.27 16.31
C LEU A 47 -11.23 -2.06 17.28
N PRO A 48 -11.43 -2.29 18.60
CA PRO A 48 -11.25 -1.26 19.61
C PRO A 48 -9.82 -0.67 19.58
N PRO A 49 -9.62 0.63 19.87
CA PRO A 49 -10.63 1.61 20.26
C PRO A 49 -11.36 2.28 19.09
N HIS A 50 -10.99 2.00 17.85
CA HIS A 50 -11.49 2.73 16.69
C HIS A 50 -12.93 2.37 16.32
N ASN A 51 -13.28 1.07 16.32
CA ASN A 51 -14.61 0.53 16.01
C ASN A 51 -15.22 1.10 14.70
N ARG A 52 -14.37 1.33 13.67
CA ARG A 52 -14.79 1.86 12.37
C ARG A 52 -15.16 0.73 11.43
N ASN A 53 -16.40 0.72 10.96
CA ASN A 53 -16.84 -0.26 9.98
C ASN A 53 -16.73 0.32 8.56
N LEU A 54 -15.90 -0.29 7.73
CA LEU A 54 -15.74 0.05 6.30
C LEU A 54 -16.67 -0.75 5.39
N ASN A 55 -17.64 -1.49 5.97
CA ASN A 55 -18.63 -2.29 5.25
C ASN A 55 -18.02 -3.33 4.29
N ILE A 56 -16.88 -3.89 4.66
CA ILE A 56 -16.29 -5.04 3.95
C ILE A 56 -17.16 -6.27 4.26
N PRO A 57 -17.63 -7.02 3.23
CA PRO A 57 -18.37 -8.24 3.45
C PRO A 57 -17.58 -9.23 4.32
N LYS A 58 -18.26 -9.96 5.21
CA LYS A 58 -17.62 -10.87 6.18
C LYS A 58 -16.77 -11.94 5.51
N GLU A 59 -17.16 -12.35 4.32
CA GLU A 59 -16.47 -13.35 3.51
C GLU A 59 -15.13 -12.84 2.97
N TYR A 60 -14.92 -11.51 2.92
CA TYR A 60 -13.77 -10.86 2.29
C TYR A 60 -12.99 -9.97 3.25
N THR A 61 -13.02 -10.29 4.54
CA THR A 61 -12.23 -9.59 5.56
C THR A 61 -10.80 -10.10 5.62
N TRP A 62 -9.91 -9.34 6.27
CA TRP A 62 -8.55 -9.79 6.56
C TRP A 62 -8.53 -11.13 7.31
N GLU A 63 -9.43 -11.30 8.30
CA GLU A 63 -9.57 -12.53 9.06
C GLU A 63 -9.92 -13.72 8.18
N SER A 64 -10.83 -13.54 7.21
CA SER A 64 -11.18 -14.60 6.27
C SER A 64 -9.96 -15.02 5.43
N LEU A 65 -9.13 -14.05 5.02
CA LEU A 65 -7.91 -14.32 4.26
C LEU A 65 -6.91 -15.18 5.04
N LEU A 66 -6.80 -14.96 6.36
CA LEU A 66 -5.91 -15.73 7.24
C LEU A 66 -6.33 -17.19 7.48
N GLN A 67 -7.56 -17.55 7.14
CA GLN A 67 -8.10 -18.92 7.31
C GLN A 67 -7.66 -19.87 6.19
N TYR A 68 -7.15 -19.34 5.09
CA TYR A 68 -6.77 -20.12 3.91
C TYR A 68 -5.26 -20.26 3.77
N SER A 69 -4.84 -21.31 3.08
CA SER A 69 -3.45 -21.56 2.71
C SER A 69 -3.38 -22.33 1.39
N GLY A 70 -2.19 -22.37 0.76
CA GLY A 70 -2.02 -23.07 -0.52
C GLY A 70 -2.93 -22.52 -1.63
N GLU A 71 -3.35 -23.37 -2.54
CA GLU A 71 -4.21 -23.02 -3.68
C GLU A 71 -5.53 -22.38 -3.23
N ALA A 72 -6.12 -22.83 -2.11
CA ALA A 72 -7.34 -22.25 -1.56
C ALA A 72 -7.18 -20.77 -1.20
N LEU A 73 -6.01 -20.36 -0.72
CA LEU A 73 -5.69 -18.96 -0.46
C LEU A 73 -5.65 -18.13 -1.74
N GLU A 74 -4.99 -18.65 -2.77
CA GLU A 74 -4.88 -17.96 -4.06
C GLU A 74 -6.26 -17.75 -4.69
N VAL A 75 -7.09 -18.79 -4.72
CA VAL A 75 -8.46 -18.74 -5.24
C VAL A 75 -9.31 -17.75 -4.41
N HIS A 76 -9.23 -17.82 -3.08
CA HIS A 76 -9.98 -16.93 -2.21
C HIS A 76 -9.56 -15.46 -2.37
N TYR A 77 -8.27 -15.18 -2.45
CA TYR A 77 -7.77 -13.82 -2.66
C TYR A 77 -8.19 -13.26 -4.02
N SER A 78 -8.10 -14.06 -5.08
CA SER A 78 -8.57 -13.66 -6.41
C SER A 78 -10.07 -13.37 -6.44
N LEU A 79 -10.87 -14.18 -5.75
CA LEU A 79 -12.31 -13.95 -5.60
C LEU A 79 -12.59 -12.68 -4.79
N MET A 80 -11.90 -12.48 -3.68
CA MET A 80 -11.99 -11.29 -2.82
C MET A 80 -11.75 -10.01 -3.61
N LEU A 81 -10.66 -9.91 -4.35
CA LEU A 81 -10.34 -8.75 -5.19
C LEU A 81 -11.45 -8.44 -6.17
N ARG A 82 -11.94 -9.47 -6.87
CA ARG A 82 -13.03 -9.33 -7.86
C ARG A 82 -14.33 -8.85 -7.23
N GLU A 83 -14.73 -9.40 -6.10
CA GLU A 83 -16.00 -9.06 -5.45
C GLU A 83 -15.94 -7.67 -4.77
N LEU A 84 -14.82 -7.31 -4.17
CA LEU A 84 -14.62 -5.97 -3.64
C LEU A 84 -14.62 -4.90 -4.73
N GLY A 85 -14.11 -5.21 -5.91
CA GLY A 85 -14.17 -4.32 -7.08
C GLY A 85 -15.58 -4.02 -7.61
N LYS A 86 -16.58 -4.85 -7.26
CA LYS A 86 -18.00 -4.62 -7.59
C LYS A 86 -18.73 -3.77 -6.54
N SER A 87 -18.09 -3.49 -5.40
CA SER A 87 -18.67 -2.71 -4.32
C SER A 87 -18.92 -1.26 -4.73
N LYS A 88 -19.87 -0.61 -4.06
CA LYS A 88 -20.11 0.82 -4.24
C LYS A 88 -19.14 1.66 -3.40
N GLY A 89 -18.93 2.91 -3.82
CA GLY A 89 -18.13 3.87 -3.08
C GLY A 89 -16.62 3.57 -3.12
N ILE A 90 -15.92 3.87 -2.03
CA ILE A 90 -14.46 3.83 -1.99
C ILE A 90 -13.88 2.43 -2.19
N LEU A 91 -14.54 1.39 -1.69
CA LEU A 91 -14.12 0.01 -1.90
C LEU A 91 -14.06 -0.35 -3.39
N GLY A 92 -15.16 -0.08 -4.11
CA GLY A 92 -15.20 -0.33 -5.55
C GLY A 92 -14.17 0.49 -6.33
N GLN A 93 -13.83 1.69 -5.87
CA GLN A 93 -12.78 2.51 -6.50
C GLN A 93 -11.38 1.93 -6.26
N ILE A 94 -11.08 1.53 -5.02
CA ILE A 94 -9.77 0.96 -4.67
C ILE A 94 -9.54 -0.36 -5.41
N PHE A 95 -10.54 -1.23 -5.45
CA PHE A 95 -10.42 -2.56 -6.05
C PHE A 95 -10.92 -2.62 -7.51
N ALA A 96 -11.15 -1.47 -8.16
CA ALA A 96 -11.58 -1.41 -9.55
C ALA A 96 -10.57 -2.13 -10.46
N LYS A 97 -11.05 -3.18 -11.17
CA LYS A 97 -10.22 -4.00 -12.07
C LYS A 97 -9.02 -4.70 -11.40
N SER A 98 -9.01 -4.79 -10.06
CA SER A 98 -7.96 -5.48 -9.33
C SER A 98 -7.87 -6.96 -9.73
N GLN A 99 -6.65 -7.47 -9.82
CA GLN A 99 -6.36 -8.87 -10.15
C GLN A 99 -5.21 -9.36 -9.27
N ASN A 100 -5.25 -10.63 -8.89
CA ASN A 100 -4.11 -11.24 -8.24
C ASN A 100 -2.96 -11.41 -9.26
N LYS A 101 -1.80 -10.85 -8.94
CA LYS A 101 -0.55 -10.95 -9.72
C LYS A 101 0.46 -11.90 -9.08
N ILE A 102 0.20 -12.36 -7.85
CA ILE A 102 1.07 -13.29 -7.13
C ILE A 102 0.50 -14.71 -7.31
N GLN A 103 0.97 -15.41 -8.31
CA GLN A 103 0.45 -16.73 -8.67
C GLN A 103 0.95 -17.86 -7.76
N ASP A 104 2.11 -17.68 -7.11
CA ASP A 104 2.63 -18.64 -6.14
C ASP A 104 1.91 -18.49 -4.79
N PRO A 105 1.08 -19.48 -4.38
CA PRO A 105 0.36 -19.41 -3.10
C PRO A 105 1.26 -19.33 -1.87
N ALA A 106 2.44 -19.92 -1.92
CA ALA A 106 3.38 -19.88 -0.80
C ALA A 106 3.96 -18.48 -0.62
N LYS A 107 4.24 -17.78 -1.70
CA LYS A 107 4.71 -16.39 -1.69
C LYS A 107 3.59 -15.43 -1.27
N LEU A 108 2.37 -15.63 -1.77
CA LEU A 108 1.20 -14.87 -1.31
C LEU A 108 0.99 -15.02 0.20
N TYR A 109 1.02 -16.24 0.71
CA TYR A 109 0.92 -16.54 2.14
C TYR A 109 2.02 -15.84 2.95
N LYS A 110 3.27 -15.90 2.48
CA LYS A 110 4.40 -15.25 3.15
C LYS A 110 4.24 -13.73 3.19
N LEU A 111 3.77 -13.10 2.12
CA LEU A 111 3.48 -11.66 2.08
C LEU A 111 2.40 -11.28 3.07
N ILE A 112 1.28 -12.03 3.10
CA ILE A 112 0.18 -11.82 4.04
C ILE A 112 0.68 -11.93 5.48
N LYS A 113 1.45 -12.97 5.82
CA LYS A 113 2.01 -13.14 7.17
C LYS A 113 2.99 -12.03 7.55
N MET A 114 3.76 -11.53 6.61
CA MET A 114 4.67 -10.40 6.84
C MET A 114 3.91 -9.11 7.16
N ILE A 115 2.81 -8.87 6.45
CA ILE A 115 1.93 -7.71 6.70
C ILE A 115 1.19 -7.89 8.03
N ASP A 116 0.73 -9.11 8.33
CA ASP A 116 -0.02 -9.40 9.54
C ASP A 116 0.80 -9.24 10.83
N ALA A 117 2.11 -9.43 10.75
CA ALA A 117 3.03 -9.29 11.87
C ALA A 117 3.19 -7.85 12.38
N GLU A 118 2.76 -6.86 11.61
CA GLU A 118 2.90 -5.44 11.95
C GLU A 118 1.54 -4.81 12.34
N GLN A 119 1.57 -3.78 13.18
CA GLN A 119 0.39 -2.99 13.58
C GLN A 119 0.36 -1.67 12.80
N TRP A 120 -0.27 -1.68 11.64
CA TRP A 120 -0.23 -0.58 10.69
C TRP A 120 -1.01 0.67 11.16
N VAL A 121 -2.13 0.49 11.85
CA VAL A 121 -2.95 1.62 12.32
C VAL A 121 -2.27 2.38 13.46
N MET A 122 -1.50 1.66 14.30
CA MET A 122 -0.73 2.28 15.40
C MET A 122 0.46 3.08 14.90
N MET A 123 0.95 2.81 13.70
CA MET A 123 1.97 3.64 13.05
C MET A 123 1.37 5.01 12.72
N GLY A 124 2.12 6.07 12.97
CA GLY A 124 1.73 7.43 12.58
C GLY A 124 1.51 7.55 11.05
N VAL A 125 0.71 8.52 10.63
CA VAL A 125 0.51 8.80 9.19
C VAL A 125 1.86 9.02 8.50
N LYS A 126 2.77 9.74 9.17
CA LYS A 126 4.12 9.98 8.71
C LYS A 126 4.91 8.69 8.50
N ASP A 127 4.84 7.75 9.45
CA ASP A 127 5.60 6.49 9.36
C ASP A 127 5.14 5.63 8.19
N LYS A 128 3.83 5.56 7.95
CA LYS A 128 3.26 4.87 6.76
C LYS A 128 3.71 5.51 5.46
N GLY A 129 3.69 6.83 5.40
CA GLY A 129 4.22 7.60 4.27
C GLY A 129 5.71 7.31 4.04
N ASP A 130 6.52 7.35 5.08
CA ASP A 130 7.96 7.08 5.03
C ASP A 130 8.26 5.65 4.52
N ILE A 131 7.47 4.65 4.93
CA ILE A 131 7.61 3.27 4.45
C ILE A 131 7.32 3.19 2.94
N TYR A 132 6.19 3.76 2.51
CA TYR A 132 5.80 3.74 1.11
C TYR A 132 6.80 4.49 0.22
N GLU A 133 7.23 5.66 0.66
CA GLU A 133 8.26 6.46 -0.03
C GLU A 133 9.59 5.74 -0.11
N GLY A 134 10.03 5.07 0.97
CA GLY A 134 11.24 4.28 0.96
C GLY A 134 11.20 3.12 -0.04
N LEU A 135 10.03 2.54 -0.29
CA LEU A 135 9.85 1.53 -1.33
C LEU A 135 9.96 2.14 -2.73
N LEU A 136 9.34 3.31 -2.96
CA LEU A 136 9.43 4.03 -4.23
C LEU A 136 10.87 4.47 -4.53
N GLU A 137 11.59 4.98 -3.52
CA GLU A 137 12.99 5.40 -3.63
C GLU A 137 13.89 4.22 -4.01
N LYS A 138 13.74 3.08 -3.35
CA LYS A 138 14.48 1.85 -3.69
C LYS A 138 14.20 1.38 -5.12
N ASN A 139 12.96 1.46 -5.57
CA ASN A 139 12.63 1.15 -6.95
C ASN A 139 13.30 2.09 -7.95
N ALA A 140 13.33 3.38 -7.66
CA ALA A 140 13.99 4.37 -8.50
C ALA A 140 15.51 4.15 -8.59
N GLU A 141 16.14 3.69 -7.51
CA GLU A 141 17.56 3.31 -7.48
C GLU A 141 17.86 2.08 -8.33
N ASP A 142 17.01 1.06 -8.27
CA ASP A 142 17.18 -0.20 -9.03
C ASP A 142 16.87 -0.04 -10.53
N THR A 143 15.98 0.88 -10.88
CA THR A 143 15.56 1.12 -12.27
C THR A 143 16.53 2.06 -13.03
N LYS A 144 17.85 1.87 -12.91
CA LYS A 144 18.86 2.60 -13.66
C LYS A 144 18.73 2.47 -15.20
N SER A 145 17.74 1.75 -15.69
CA SER A 145 17.43 1.57 -17.10
C SER A 145 16.09 2.21 -17.50
N GLY A 146 16.02 3.53 -17.51
CA GLY A 146 15.26 4.29 -18.51
C GLY A 146 13.74 4.41 -18.43
N ALA A 147 13.05 3.81 -17.46
CA ALA A 147 11.59 3.93 -17.31
C ALA A 147 11.19 4.35 -15.86
N GLY A 148 12.06 5.11 -15.19
CA GLY A 148 11.82 5.58 -13.84
C GLY A 148 10.69 6.60 -13.80
N GLN A 149 9.63 6.30 -13.06
CA GLN A 149 8.80 7.35 -12.53
C GLN A 149 9.70 8.22 -11.63
N TYR A 150 9.87 9.47 -11.99
CA TYR A 150 10.67 10.40 -11.22
C TYR A 150 9.95 10.68 -9.90
N PHE A 151 10.52 10.19 -8.80
CA PHE A 151 10.05 10.50 -7.47
C PHE A 151 10.70 11.82 -7.02
N THR A 152 9.88 12.80 -6.65
CA THR A 152 10.39 14.08 -6.14
C THR A 152 10.81 13.92 -4.67
N PRO A 153 12.08 14.16 -4.32
CA PRO A 153 12.56 13.97 -2.95
C PRO A 153 11.76 14.79 -1.91
N ARG A 154 11.43 14.17 -0.79
CA ARG A 154 10.64 14.79 0.28
C ARG A 154 11.21 16.14 0.78
N PRO A 155 12.51 16.31 0.97
CA PRO A 155 13.07 17.62 1.36
C PRO A 155 12.76 18.72 0.35
N LEU A 156 12.78 18.41 -0.94
CA LEU A 156 12.45 19.36 -1.99
C LEU A 156 10.95 19.71 -1.98
N ILE A 157 10.07 18.70 -1.84
CA ILE A 157 8.63 18.92 -1.71
C ILE A 157 8.34 19.85 -0.53
N LYS A 158 8.91 19.57 0.64
CA LYS A 158 8.73 20.40 1.86
C LYS A 158 9.22 21.84 1.64
N ALA A 159 10.36 22.02 1.02
CA ALA A 159 10.89 23.35 0.72
C ALA A 159 9.94 24.12 -0.23
N MET A 160 9.44 23.47 -1.28
CA MET A 160 8.51 24.08 -2.21
C MET A 160 7.17 24.43 -1.56
N VAL A 161 6.60 23.54 -0.76
CA VAL A 161 5.35 23.78 -0.01
C VAL A 161 5.53 24.91 1.00
N ALA A 162 6.66 24.97 1.71
CA ALA A 162 6.96 26.05 2.63
C ALA A 162 7.07 27.42 1.92
N CYS A 163 7.61 27.46 0.69
CA CYS A 163 7.66 28.67 -0.10
C CYS A 163 6.27 29.14 -0.56
N ILE A 164 5.38 28.21 -0.93
CA ILE A 164 4.01 28.51 -1.40
C ILE A 164 3.12 28.86 -0.21
N ASN A 165 3.36 28.27 0.96
CA ASN A 165 2.64 28.46 2.21
C ASN A 165 1.11 28.36 2.00
N PRO A 166 0.59 27.19 1.61
CA PRO A 166 -0.84 27.02 1.32
C PRO A 166 -1.68 27.29 2.59
N GLU A 167 -2.74 28.09 2.41
CA GLU A 167 -3.63 28.44 3.51
C GLU A 167 -4.76 27.42 3.64
N PRO A 168 -5.24 27.11 4.88
CA PRO A 168 -6.48 26.38 5.09
C PRO A 168 -7.64 27.01 4.32
N SER A 169 -8.58 26.24 3.82
CA SER A 169 -9.72 26.67 3.00
C SER A 169 -9.40 27.08 1.54
N LYS A 170 -8.16 27.06 1.11
CA LYS A 170 -7.81 27.24 -0.31
C LYS A 170 -7.83 25.92 -1.05
N THR A 171 -8.08 25.98 -2.35
CA THR A 171 -8.02 24.80 -3.21
C THR A 171 -6.60 24.61 -3.73
N ILE A 172 -6.07 23.41 -3.58
CA ILE A 172 -4.77 22.99 -4.13
C ILE A 172 -5.03 22.05 -5.30
N GLY A 173 -4.43 22.35 -6.45
CA GLY A 173 -4.48 21.50 -7.63
C GLY A 173 -3.07 21.05 -8.01
N ASP A 174 -2.89 19.76 -8.20
CA ASP A 174 -1.66 19.17 -8.74
C ASP A 174 -2.02 18.28 -9.94
N PRO A 175 -1.78 18.75 -11.17
CA PRO A 175 -2.14 18.02 -12.38
C PRO A 175 -1.26 16.79 -12.65
N ALA A 176 -0.17 16.62 -11.90
CA ALA A 176 0.77 15.51 -12.00
C ALA A 176 1.07 14.88 -10.63
N CYS A 177 0.05 14.76 -9.77
CA CYS A 177 0.18 14.49 -8.35
C CYS A 177 0.94 13.19 -8.01
N GLY A 178 1.02 12.23 -8.92
CA GLY A 178 1.66 10.95 -8.65
C GLY A 178 1.07 10.27 -7.39
N THR A 179 1.91 10.06 -6.39
CA THR A 179 1.53 9.51 -5.09
C THR A 179 0.95 10.55 -4.10
N GLY A 180 0.76 11.77 -4.54
CA GLY A 180 0.19 12.85 -3.71
C GLY A 180 1.16 13.48 -2.73
N GLY A 181 2.47 13.38 -2.96
CA GLY A 181 3.50 13.88 -2.06
C GLY A 181 3.35 15.37 -1.70
N PHE A 182 2.98 16.20 -2.67
CA PHE A 182 2.70 17.63 -2.43
C PHE A 182 1.44 17.86 -1.58
N PHE A 183 0.36 17.09 -1.82
CA PHE A 183 -0.84 17.18 -1.01
C PHE A 183 -0.60 16.77 0.43
N LEU A 184 0.18 15.71 0.66
CA LEU A 184 0.54 15.25 1.99
C LEU A 184 1.36 16.31 2.73
N ALA A 185 2.37 16.89 2.08
CA ALA A 185 3.21 17.93 2.68
C ALA A 185 2.47 19.26 2.91
N ALA A 186 1.43 19.55 2.13
CA ALA A 186 0.60 20.73 2.32
C ALA A 186 -0.46 20.53 3.43
N TYR A 187 -0.79 19.27 3.75
CA TYR A 187 -1.70 18.92 4.84
C TYR A 187 -1.02 18.95 6.21
N ASP A 188 0.26 18.53 6.29
CA ASP A 188 1.07 18.49 7.52
C ASP A 188 1.40 19.91 8.03
#